data_5bb805b876ac50d099cad018cb632889
#
_entry.id   5bb805b876ac50d099cad018cb632889
#
_cell.length_a   1.000
_cell.length_b   1.000
_cell.length_c   1.000
_cell.angle_alpha   90.00
_cell.angle_beta   90.00
_cell.angle_gamma   90.00
#
_symmetry.space_group_name_H-M   'P 1'
#
loop_
_entity.id
_entity.type
_entity.pdbx_description
1 polymer ?
#
loop_
_entity_poly.entity_id
_entity_poly.type
_entity_poly.pdbx_seq_one_letter_code
_entity_poly.pdbx_strand_id
1 'polypeptide(L)'
;MALNTNVSTANSSGNHLTPEMKTFYEKDLLEMAEAELIHDQFAKKYPIPARSGKTIEFRKFAPLAKQTTALTEGVTPNGQNLDVTAITATVAQYGGFVTYSDILKLASIDPIVAETTKLLGSQAGRTLDTVTREVINAGTNVIYAPAGSTPVTSRANVATTSLMTLDVIRQAVLMLRRYNAPRFDGAYVAIIHPDVAMDVRALAGWIDVVKYGDPQRIYKGEIGMIEGVRFIENTESKIWEEDTTGSSTTTNVYATNFIGQGAYATTEIEGGGLQMFVKQLGSAGTEDPIDMRATIGWKATKVSKILIPEYLVRVESSASNESTAIIT
;
A
#
# COMPACT_ATOMS: atom_id res chain seq x y z
N MET A 1 47.26 16.76 -4.34
CA MET A 1 45.82 16.46 -4.26
C MET A 1 45.62 15.63 -3.00
N ALA A 2 45.08 16.21 -1.93
CA ALA A 2 44.88 15.47 -0.69
C ALA A 2 43.74 14.47 -0.92
N LEU A 3 44.04 13.17 -0.87
CA LEU A 3 43.04 12.14 -0.79
C LEU A 3 42.16 12.41 0.43
N ASN A 4 40.87 12.46 0.26
CA ASN A 4 39.94 12.54 1.37
C ASN A 4 39.99 11.22 2.14
N THR A 5 40.87 11.16 3.15
CA THR A 5 41.09 9.99 4.00
C THR A 5 40.12 9.90 5.17
N ASN A 6 39.14 10.80 5.25
CA ASN A 6 38.17 10.83 6.36
C ASN A 6 37.35 9.56 6.53
N VAL A 7 37.32 8.73 5.50
CA VAL A 7 36.58 7.45 5.55
C VAL A 7 37.47 6.36 6.15
N SER A 8 38.79 6.45 5.96
CA SER A 8 39.75 5.40 6.38
C SER A 8 40.38 5.64 7.75
N THR A 9 40.33 6.88 8.22
CA THR A 9 41.01 7.25 9.49
C THR A 9 40.04 7.42 10.66
N ALA A 10 38.75 7.19 10.45
CA ALA A 10 37.81 7.22 11.53
C ALA A 10 37.99 6.03 12.46
N ASN A 11 38.84 6.22 13.42
CA ASN A 11 39.06 5.39 14.61
C ASN A 11 39.74 4.05 14.43
N SER A 12 40.89 3.95 15.12
CA SER A 12 41.66 2.74 15.38
C SER A 12 40.95 1.63 16.16
N SER A 13 39.63 1.67 16.31
CA SER A 13 38.85 0.67 17.04
C SER A 13 37.59 0.18 16.35
N GLY A 14 37.50 0.30 15.04
CA GLY A 14 36.39 -0.26 14.29
C GLY A 14 36.06 0.53 13.03
N ASN A 15 35.95 -0.18 11.93
CA ASN A 15 35.50 0.33 10.64
C ASN A 15 34.02 0.74 10.69
N HIS A 16 33.70 1.81 11.41
CA HIS A 16 32.32 2.34 11.48
C HIS A 16 32.16 3.49 10.51
N LEU A 17 31.08 3.46 9.71
CA LEU A 17 30.60 4.64 8.98
C LEU A 17 30.38 5.79 9.96
N THR A 18 30.79 7.00 9.58
CA THR A 18 30.49 8.18 10.38
C THR A 18 28.96 8.35 10.48
N PRO A 19 28.43 8.97 11.55
CA PRO A 19 27.00 9.24 11.66
C PRO A 19 26.42 9.97 10.44
N GLU A 20 27.18 10.87 9.83
CA GLU A 20 26.81 11.61 8.62
C GLU A 20 26.64 10.70 7.41
N MET A 21 27.53 9.71 7.21
CA MET A 21 27.39 8.73 6.12
C MET A 21 26.19 7.81 6.34
N LYS A 22 25.90 7.39 7.56
CA LYS A 22 24.71 6.61 7.88
C LYS A 22 23.44 7.41 7.56
N THR A 23 23.41 8.68 7.92
CA THR A 23 22.28 9.58 7.65
C THR A 23 22.05 9.75 6.15
N PHE A 24 23.13 9.83 5.36
CA PHE A 24 23.03 9.94 3.90
C PHE A 24 22.41 8.68 3.29
N TYR A 25 22.91 7.49 3.63
CA TYR A 25 22.33 6.23 3.12
C TYR A 25 20.91 5.98 3.61
N GLU A 26 20.58 6.35 4.84
CA GLU A 26 19.22 6.25 5.37
C GLU A 26 18.25 7.14 4.59
N LYS A 27 18.67 8.37 4.26
CA LYS A 27 17.88 9.29 3.44
C LYS A 27 17.63 8.76 2.03
N ASP A 28 18.67 8.23 1.37
CA ASP A 28 18.58 7.64 0.02
C ASP A 28 17.63 6.41 0.03
N LEU A 29 17.71 5.56 1.05
CA LEU A 29 16.81 4.42 1.22
C LEU A 29 15.38 4.87 1.44
N LEU A 30 15.13 5.87 2.28
CA LEU A 30 13.78 6.40 2.54
C LEU A 30 13.18 7.00 1.27
N GLU A 31 13.95 7.79 0.51
CA GLU A 31 13.49 8.40 -0.74
C GLU A 31 13.07 7.34 -1.76
N MET A 32 13.85 6.27 -1.92
CA MET A 32 13.52 5.16 -2.81
C MET A 32 12.30 4.38 -2.32
N ALA A 33 12.16 4.17 -1.03
CA ALA A 33 11.01 3.46 -0.46
C ALA A 33 9.71 4.26 -0.61
N GLU A 34 9.74 5.56 -0.36
CA GLU A 34 8.58 6.44 -0.52
C GLU A 34 8.08 6.47 -1.97
N ALA A 35 8.98 6.24 -2.93
CA ALA A 35 8.61 6.18 -4.34
C ALA A 35 7.62 5.05 -4.65
N GLU A 36 7.62 3.98 -3.90
CA GLU A 36 6.83 2.77 -4.14
C GLU A 36 5.54 2.69 -3.31
N LEU A 37 5.36 3.58 -2.31
CA LEU A 37 4.22 3.54 -1.39
C LEU A 37 2.98 4.24 -1.98
N ILE A 38 2.15 3.51 -2.71
CA ILE A 38 0.91 4.03 -3.30
C ILE A 38 -0.30 3.76 -2.41
N HIS A 39 -0.47 2.55 -1.88
CA HIS A 39 -1.61 2.20 -1.04
C HIS A 39 -1.63 2.92 0.30
N ASP A 40 -0.48 3.39 0.80
CA ASP A 40 -0.40 4.12 2.07
C ASP A 40 -0.84 5.59 1.98
N GLN A 41 -0.94 6.17 0.78
CA GLN A 41 -1.33 7.57 0.59
C GLN A 41 -2.75 7.86 1.13
N PHE A 42 -3.64 6.87 1.06
CA PHE A 42 -5.05 7.01 1.42
C PHE A 42 -5.38 6.42 2.78
N ALA A 43 -4.38 5.84 3.46
CA ALA A 43 -4.52 5.30 4.79
C ALA A 43 -4.62 6.41 5.83
N LYS A 44 -5.48 6.22 6.83
CA LYS A 44 -5.45 7.06 8.02
C LYS A 44 -4.30 6.61 8.92
N LYS A 45 -3.36 7.51 9.20
CA LYS A 45 -2.16 7.18 9.97
C LYS A 45 -2.40 7.38 11.46
N TYR A 46 -2.12 6.36 12.27
CA TYR A 46 -2.22 6.36 13.72
C TYR A 46 -0.94 5.79 14.33
N PRO A 47 0.04 6.62 14.72
CA PRO A 47 1.24 6.12 15.36
C PRO A 47 0.93 5.63 16.78
N ILE A 48 1.56 4.52 17.18
CA ILE A 48 1.55 4.04 18.57
C ILE A 48 2.72 4.73 19.30
N PRO A 49 2.49 5.41 20.43
CA PRO A 49 3.58 6.01 21.20
C PRO A 49 4.62 4.96 21.63
N ALA A 50 5.89 5.35 21.64
CA ALA A 50 6.96 4.48 22.12
C ALA A 50 6.65 3.96 23.55
N ARG A 51 6.98 2.69 23.80
CA ARG A 51 6.75 2.00 25.09
C ARG A 51 5.28 1.77 25.47
N SER A 52 4.32 1.96 24.55
CA SER A 52 2.88 1.74 24.78
C SER A 52 2.38 0.38 24.30
N GLY A 53 3.29 -0.58 24.08
CA GLY A 53 2.96 -1.91 23.57
C GLY A 53 2.96 -1.95 22.05
N LYS A 54 2.51 -3.07 21.49
CA LYS A 54 2.49 -3.34 20.04
C LYS A 54 1.09 -3.55 19.47
N THR A 55 0.05 -3.32 20.27
CA THR A 55 -1.34 -3.50 19.86
C THR A 55 -2.08 -2.18 20.00
N ILE A 56 -2.81 -1.80 18.93
CA ILE A 56 -3.72 -0.66 18.92
C ILE A 56 -5.15 -1.15 18.81
N GLU A 57 -6.06 -0.47 19.51
CA GLU A 57 -7.49 -0.71 19.45
C GLU A 57 -8.18 0.51 18.84
N PHE A 58 -8.88 0.30 17.73
CA PHE A 58 -9.76 1.29 17.13
C PHE A 58 -11.19 1.05 17.57
N ARG A 59 -11.87 2.09 18.02
CA ARG A 59 -13.27 2.01 18.47
C ARG A 59 -14.17 2.67 17.44
N LYS A 60 -15.13 1.89 16.93
CA LYS A 60 -16.18 2.35 16.03
C LYS A 60 -17.48 2.41 16.81
N PHE A 61 -18.11 3.58 16.81
CA PHE A 61 -19.45 3.77 17.39
C PHE A 61 -20.49 3.52 16.31
N ALA A 62 -21.51 2.71 16.61
CA ALA A 62 -22.64 2.53 15.74
C ALA A 62 -23.50 3.80 15.71
N PRO A 63 -24.06 4.19 14.56
CA PRO A 63 -24.98 5.31 14.50
C PRO A 63 -26.23 5.01 15.30
N LEU A 64 -26.70 5.98 16.08
CA LEU A 64 -27.94 5.85 16.85
C LEU A 64 -29.15 5.74 15.91
N ALA A 65 -30.16 4.98 16.33
CA ALA A 65 -31.42 4.88 15.62
C ALA A 65 -32.13 6.23 15.55
N LYS A 66 -32.76 6.51 14.41
CA LYS A 66 -33.55 7.75 14.23
C LYS A 66 -34.74 7.75 15.19
N GLN A 67 -34.93 8.84 15.96
CA GLN A 67 -36.07 9.07 16.80
C GLN A 67 -37.14 9.81 15.98
N THR A 68 -38.03 9.05 15.35
CA THR A 68 -39.09 9.60 14.49
C THR A 68 -40.42 9.74 15.21
N THR A 69 -40.51 9.25 16.45
CA THR A 69 -41.75 9.36 17.26
C THR A 69 -41.78 10.73 17.96
N ALA A 70 -42.87 11.45 17.81
CA ALA A 70 -43.09 12.71 18.52
C ALA A 70 -43.11 12.48 20.04
N LEU A 71 -42.53 13.39 20.78
CA LEU A 71 -42.54 13.34 22.24
C LEU A 71 -43.94 13.65 22.78
N THR A 72 -44.35 12.91 23.82
CA THR A 72 -45.58 13.21 24.55
C THR A 72 -45.22 14.17 25.68
N GLU A 73 -46.01 15.22 25.82
CA GLU A 73 -45.80 16.23 26.87
C GLU A 73 -45.85 15.59 28.27
N GLY A 74 -44.86 15.91 29.07
CA GLY A 74 -44.75 15.38 30.45
C GLY A 74 -44.20 13.93 30.57
N VAL A 75 -43.88 13.26 29.45
CA VAL A 75 -43.36 11.89 29.47
C VAL A 75 -41.91 11.88 29.00
N THR A 76 -41.01 11.36 29.84
CA THR A 76 -39.59 11.19 29.48
C THR A 76 -39.42 9.97 28.55
N PRO A 77 -38.86 10.13 27.33
CA PRO A 77 -38.62 9.01 26.45
C PRO A 77 -37.51 8.07 26.99
N ASN A 78 -37.53 6.83 26.54
CA ASN A 78 -36.44 5.89 26.83
C ASN A 78 -35.14 6.31 26.16
N GLY A 79 -34.05 6.21 26.89
CA GLY A 79 -32.72 6.45 26.36
C GLY A 79 -32.29 5.38 25.35
N GLN A 80 -31.33 5.72 24.47
CA GLN A 80 -30.69 4.78 23.56
C GLN A 80 -29.34 4.31 24.13
N ASN A 81 -28.98 3.05 23.86
CA ASN A 81 -27.68 2.51 24.20
C ASN A 81 -26.65 2.88 23.12
N LEU A 82 -25.41 3.05 23.55
CA LEU A 82 -24.27 3.31 22.67
C LEU A 82 -23.55 2.00 22.41
N ASP A 83 -23.60 1.51 21.18
CA ASP A 83 -22.90 0.31 20.77
C ASP A 83 -21.50 0.66 20.22
N VAL A 84 -20.49 0.00 20.79
CA VAL A 84 -19.09 0.21 20.45
C VAL A 84 -18.46 -1.10 19.95
N THR A 85 -17.93 -1.06 18.74
CA THR A 85 -17.15 -2.17 18.17
C THR A 85 -15.67 -1.86 18.27
N ALA A 86 -14.89 -2.74 18.88
CA ALA A 86 -13.44 -2.65 18.96
C ALA A 86 -12.78 -3.43 17.82
N ILE A 87 -11.87 -2.79 17.10
CA ILE A 87 -11.04 -3.40 16.07
C ILE A 87 -9.59 -3.34 16.54
N THR A 88 -9.00 -4.49 16.81
CA THR A 88 -7.61 -4.58 17.28
C THR A 88 -6.66 -4.86 16.13
N ALA A 89 -5.48 -4.24 16.17
CA ALA A 89 -4.39 -4.48 15.24
C ALA A 89 -3.07 -4.60 16.01
N THR A 90 -2.30 -5.64 15.71
CA THR A 90 -0.99 -5.89 16.32
C THR A 90 0.10 -5.62 15.30
N VAL A 91 1.03 -4.72 15.63
CA VAL A 91 2.14 -4.34 14.75
C VAL A 91 3.11 -5.51 14.59
N ALA A 92 3.45 -5.81 13.33
CA ALA A 92 4.48 -6.75 12.96
C ALA A 92 5.76 -6.02 12.52
N GLN A 93 6.88 -6.71 12.57
CA GLN A 93 8.18 -6.19 12.15
C GLN A 93 8.56 -6.86 10.83
N TYR A 94 8.96 -6.05 9.87
CA TYR A 94 9.42 -6.48 8.55
C TYR A 94 10.85 -6.03 8.33
N GLY A 95 11.62 -6.77 7.55
CA GLY A 95 12.99 -6.40 7.23
C GLY A 95 13.66 -7.36 6.26
N GLY A 96 14.69 -6.88 5.61
CA GLY A 96 15.55 -7.65 4.72
C GLY A 96 16.98 -7.19 4.82
N PHE A 97 17.92 -8.04 4.45
CA PHE A 97 19.34 -7.68 4.44
C PHE A 97 20.10 -8.42 3.33
N VAL A 98 21.18 -7.80 2.89
CA VAL A 98 22.12 -8.38 1.93
C VAL A 98 23.48 -8.48 2.61
N THR A 99 24.14 -9.61 2.43
CA THR A 99 25.52 -9.85 2.92
C THR A 99 26.47 -9.81 1.73
N TYR A 100 27.62 -9.19 1.89
CA TYR A 100 28.69 -9.18 0.92
C TYR A 100 30.02 -9.45 1.57
N SER A 101 30.96 -10.04 0.79
CA SER A 101 32.30 -10.39 1.27
C SER A 101 33.28 -9.24 1.08
N ASP A 102 34.38 -9.30 1.81
CA ASP A 102 35.53 -8.41 1.68
C ASP A 102 36.13 -8.44 0.27
N ILE A 103 36.30 -9.62 -0.31
CA ILE A 103 36.85 -9.82 -1.67
C ILE A 103 35.93 -9.15 -2.70
N LEU A 104 34.62 -9.29 -2.56
CA LEU A 104 33.65 -8.64 -3.45
C LEU A 104 33.80 -7.12 -3.42
N LYS A 105 33.98 -6.55 -2.22
CA LYS A 105 34.22 -5.10 -2.06
C LYS A 105 35.52 -4.63 -2.67
N LEU A 106 36.57 -5.45 -2.62
CA LEU A 106 37.88 -5.15 -3.20
C LEU A 106 37.96 -5.34 -4.71
N ALA A 107 37.24 -6.35 -5.23
CA ALA A 107 37.29 -6.70 -6.66
C ALA A 107 36.24 -5.98 -7.50
N SER A 108 35.22 -5.42 -6.88
CA SER A 108 34.11 -4.73 -7.56
C SER A 108 34.56 -3.40 -8.14
N ILE A 109 34.18 -3.16 -9.39
CA ILE A 109 34.35 -1.89 -10.08
C ILE A 109 33.21 -0.92 -9.68
N ASP A 110 32.02 -1.46 -9.37
CA ASP A 110 30.84 -0.67 -9.04
C ASP A 110 30.72 -0.36 -7.53
N PRO A 111 30.07 0.74 -7.15
CA PRO A 111 29.84 1.10 -5.76
C PRO A 111 28.74 0.23 -5.12
N ILE A 112 29.07 -1.02 -4.76
CA ILE A 112 28.12 -2.04 -4.27
C ILE A 112 27.24 -1.51 -3.13
N VAL A 113 27.78 -0.73 -2.21
CA VAL A 113 27.05 -0.21 -1.05
C VAL A 113 25.92 0.72 -1.48
N ALA A 114 26.16 1.64 -2.42
CA ALA A 114 25.16 2.57 -2.91
C ALA A 114 24.07 1.86 -3.72
N GLU A 115 24.45 0.96 -4.63
CA GLU A 115 23.49 0.21 -5.42
C GLU A 115 22.63 -0.74 -4.55
N THR A 116 23.25 -1.43 -3.57
CA THR A 116 22.52 -2.27 -2.62
C THR A 116 21.54 -1.45 -1.79
N THR A 117 21.90 -0.23 -1.40
CA THR A 117 21.00 0.67 -0.65
C THR A 117 19.75 1.02 -1.46
N LYS A 118 19.90 1.33 -2.75
CA LYS A 118 18.78 1.62 -3.64
C LYS A 118 17.85 0.41 -3.81
N LEU A 119 18.43 -0.76 -4.06
CA LEU A 119 17.67 -2.00 -4.22
C LEU A 119 16.91 -2.36 -2.94
N LEU A 120 17.54 -2.21 -1.78
CA LEU A 120 16.88 -2.44 -0.48
C LEU A 120 15.79 -1.39 -0.19
N GLY A 121 15.95 -0.14 -0.65
CA GLY A 121 14.94 0.90 -0.55
C GLY A 121 13.68 0.54 -1.34
N SER A 122 13.84 0.19 -2.63
CA SER A 122 12.73 -0.28 -3.46
C SER A 122 12.08 -1.54 -2.87
N GLN A 123 12.87 -2.54 -2.42
CA GLN A 123 12.33 -3.72 -1.75
C GLN A 123 11.52 -3.35 -0.51
N ALA A 124 12.00 -2.43 0.32
CA ALA A 124 11.30 -2.01 1.52
C ALA A 124 9.95 -1.36 1.18
N GLY A 125 9.94 -0.44 0.21
CA GLY A 125 8.71 0.22 -0.26
C GLY A 125 7.69 -0.78 -0.79
N ARG A 126 8.09 -1.66 -1.73
CA ARG A 126 7.22 -2.71 -2.29
C ARG A 126 6.69 -3.66 -1.21
N THR A 127 7.54 -4.07 -0.25
CA THR A 127 7.12 -4.96 0.84
C THR A 127 6.06 -4.29 1.72
N LEU A 128 6.29 -3.04 2.14
CA LEU A 128 5.37 -2.30 2.98
C LEU A 128 4.05 -1.99 2.24
N ASP A 129 4.12 -1.63 0.97
CA ASP A 129 2.94 -1.41 0.12
C ASP A 129 2.12 -2.71 -0.05
N THR A 130 2.79 -3.84 -0.29
CA THR A 130 2.17 -5.16 -0.39
C THR A 130 1.40 -5.54 0.88
N VAL A 131 1.98 -5.28 2.06
CA VAL A 131 1.29 -5.54 3.34
C VAL A 131 -0.03 -4.77 3.43
N THR A 132 -0.04 -3.50 3.02
CA THR A 132 -1.28 -2.70 2.98
C THR A 132 -2.23 -3.19 1.90
N ARG A 133 -1.72 -3.50 0.71
CA ARG A 133 -2.49 -4.04 -0.43
C ARG A 133 -3.25 -5.32 -0.05
N GLU A 134 -2.59 -6.28 0.59
CA GLU A 134 -3.24 -7.54 0.98
C GLU A 134 -4.38 -7.31 1.99
N VAL A 135 -4.21 -6.36 2.91
CA VAL A 135 -5.28 -5.98 3.84
C VAL A 135 -6.46 -5.35 3.10
N ILE A 136 -6.22 -4.43 2.17
CA ILE A 136 -7.27 -3.80 1.35
C ILE A 136 -8.01 -4.89 0.55
N ASN A 137 -7.28 -5.80 -0.08
CA ASN A 137 -7.86 -6.89 -0.87
C ASN A 137 -8.56 -7.98 -0.04
N ALA A 138 -8.43 -7.97 1.28
CA ALA A 138 -9.22 -8.82 2.17
C ALA A 138 -10.64 -8.25 2.46
N GLY A 139 -10.97 -7.06 1.93
CA GLY A 139 -12.30 -6.46 2.05
C GLY A 139 -13.40 -7.36 1.49
N THR A 140 -14.57 -7.34 2.15
CA THR A 140 -15.70 -8.22 1.84
C THR A 140 -16.64 -7.69 0.75
N ASN A 141 -16.60 -6.39 0.47
CA ASN A 141 -17.44 -5.77 -0.57
C ASN A 141 -16.78 -5.94 -1.93
N VAL A 142 -17.25 -6.90 -2.71
CA VAL A 142 -16.70 -7.26 -4.01
C VAL A 142 -17.76 -7.11 -5.09
N ILE A 143 -17.38 -6.52 -6.21
CA ILE A 143 -18.15 -6.46 -7.45
C ILE A 143 -17.34 -7.21 -8.50
N TYR A 144 -17.97 -8.14 -9.20
CA TYR A 144 -17.35 -8.82 -10.32
C TYR A 144 -17.82 -8.17 -11.62
N ALA A 145 -16.89 -7.87 -12.53
CA ALA A 145 -17.25 -7.37 -13.85
C ALA A 145 -18.02 -8.42 -14.64
N PRO A 146 -19.16 -8.08 -15.27
CA PRO A 146 -19.96 -9.04 -16.02
C PRO A 146 -19.22 -9.53 -17.26
N ALA A 147 -19.42 -10.79 -17.63
CA ALA A 147 -18.94 -11.35 -18.90
C ALA A 147 -19.92 -10.96 -20.03
N GLY A 148 -19.66 -9.83 -20.66
CA GLY A 148 -20.61 -9.23 -21.60
C GLY A 148 -21.92 -8.86 -20.90
N SER A 149 -23.03 -9.55 -21.22
CA SER A 149 -24.34 -9.36 -20.58
C SER A 149 -24.62 -10.32 -19.44
N THR A 150 -23.73 -11.27 -19.15
CA THR A 150 -23.92 -12.31 -18.14
C THR A 150 -23.36 -11.85 -16.79
N PRO A 151 -24.18 -11.80 -15.72
CA PRO A 151 -23.68 -11.46 -14.39
C PRO A 151 -22.69 -12.52 -13.88
N VAL A 152 -21.60 -12.05 -13.28
CA VAL A 152 -20.58 -12.88 -12.64
C VAL A 152 -20.71 -12.74 -11.12
N THR A 153 -20.70 -13.86 -10.40
CA THR A 153 -20.92 -13.89 -8.94
C THR A 153 -19.72 -14.40 -8.15
N SER A 154 -18.69 -14.89 -8.83
CA SER A 154 -17.46 -15.37 -8.21
C SER A 154 -16.26 -15.09 -9.09
N ARG A 155 -15.07 -15.01 -8.50
CA ARG A 155 -13.82 -14.80 -9.23
C ARG A 155 -13.56 -15.85 -10.30
N ALA A 156 -13.78 -17.12 -9.99
CA ALA A 156 -13.60 -18.24 -10.91
C ALA A 156 -14.45 -18.16 -12.20
N ASN A 157 -15.49 -17.32 -12.21
CA ASN A 157 -16.36 -17.11 -13.37
C ASN A 157 -16.01 -15.82 -14.14
N VAL A 158 -14.97 -15.11 -13.74
CA VAL A 158 -14.46 -13.93 -14.48
C VAL A 158 -13.81 -14.44 -15.75
N ALA A 159 -14.33 -14.03 -16.89
CA ALA A 159 -13.81 -14.39 -18.20
C ALA A 159 -12.97 -13.25 -18.80
N THR A 160 -12.22 -13.52 -19.85
CA THR A 160 -11.45 -12.50 -20.61
C THR A 160 -12.32 -11.36 -21.14
N THR A 161 -13.64 -11.58 -21.26
CA THR A 161 -14.63 -10.56 -21.66
C THR A 161 -15.18 -9.74 -20.49
N SER A 162 -14.80 -10.06 -19.24
CA SER A 162 -15.26 -9.36 -18.04
C SER A 162 -14.45 -8.08 -17.82
N LEU A 163 -14.56 -7.13 -18.75
CA LEU A 163 -13.79 -5.88 -18.72
C LEU A 163 -14.40 -4.86 -17.76
N MET A 164 -13.56 -3.91 -17.32
CA MET A 164 -14.01 -2.74 -16.56
C MET A 164 -14.85 -1.82 -17.44
N THR A 165 -16.15 -1.69 -17.14
CA THR A 165 -17.09 -0.85 -17.86
C THR A 165 -17.53 0.36 -17.03
N LEU A 166 -18.09 1.37 -17.68
CA LEU A 166 -18.63 2.55 -17.00
C LEU A 166 -19.73 2.18 -15.98
N ASP A 167 -20.55 1.17 -16.30
CA ASP A 167 -21.63 0.73 -15.40
C ASP A 167 -21.09 0.05 -14.14
N VAL A 168 -20.00 -0.71 -14.25
CA VAL A 168 -19.31 -1.29 -13.09
C VAL A 168 -18.74 -0.20 -12.18
N ILE A 169 -18.11 0.84 -12.78
CA ILE A 169 -17.61 2.00 -12.02
C ILE A 169 -18.78 2.71 -11.31
N ARG A 170 -19.89 2.93 -11.99
CA ARG A 170 -21.09 3.53 -11.39
C ARG A 170 -21.67 2.69 -10.26
N GLN A 171 -21.67 1.36 -10.38
CA GLN A 171 -22.09 0.46 -9.31
C GLN A 171 -21.18 0.57 -8.08
N ALA A 172 -19.87 0.61 -8.27
CA ALA A 172 -18.92 0.79 -7.18
C ALA A 172 -19.12 2.14 -6.46
N VAL A 173 -19.28 3.21 -7.23
CA VAL A 173 -19.59 4.55 -6.68
C VAL A 173 -20.92 4.57 -5.97
N LEU A 174 -21.95 3.91 -6.51
CA LEU A 174 -23.25 3.81 -5.89
C LEU A 174 -23.19 3.11 -4.52
N MET A 175 -22.41 2.02 -4.40
CA MET A 175 -22.21 1.34 -3.12
C MET A 175 -21.58 2.27 -2.09
N LEU A 176 -20.49 2.98 -2.45
CA LEU A 176 -19.86 3.96 -1.55
C LEU A 176 -20.81 5.08 -1.12
N ARG A 177 -21.64 5.58 -2.05
CA ARG A 177 -22.64 6.63 -1.76
C ARG A 177 -23.77 6.13 -0.86
N ARG A 178 -24.22 4.88 -1.01
CA ARG A 178 -25.25 4.28 -0.14
C ARG A 178 -24.82 4.23 1.32
N TYR A 179 -23.53 4.01 1.57
CA TYR A 179 -22.96 4.02 2.91
C TYR A 179 -22.48 5.41 3.36
N ASN A 180 -22.77 6.47 2.58
CA ASN A 180 -22.33 7.83 2.85
C ASN A 180 -20.80 7.93 3.09
N ALA A 181 -19.99 7.18 2.33
CA ALA A 181 -18.54 7.22 2.44
C ALA A 181 -18.02 8.65 2.17
N PRO A 182 -17.18 9.21 3.04
CA PRO A 182 -16.55 10.50 2.80
C PRO A 182 -15.63 10.44 1.58
N ARG A 183 -15.47 11.58 0.89
CA ARG A 183 -14.64 11.71 -0.29
C ARG A 183 -13.32 12.37 0.04
N PHE A 184 -12.29 12.06 -0.74
CA PHE A 184 -11.02 12.78 -0.74
C PHE A 184 -11.16 13.98 -1.69
N ASP A 185 -11.07 15.20 -1.18
CA ASP A 185 -11.17 16.43 -1.99
C ASP A 185 -12.33 16.44 -3.03
N GLY A 186 -13.49 15.92 -2.64
CA GLY A 186 -14.68 15.88 -3.47
C GLY A 186 -14.81 14.68 -4.42
N ALA A 187 -13.80 13.82 -4.53
CA ALA A 187 -13.81 12.60 -5.35
C ALA A 187 -13.50 11.35 -4.51
N TYR A 188 -13.90 10.18 -4.98
CA TYR A 188 -13.37 8.91 -4.48
C TYR A 188 -12.04 8.61 -5.15
N VAL A 189 -11.31 7.64 -4.63
CA VAL A 189 -10.04 7.18 -5.20
C VAL A 189 -10.17 5.72 -5.61
N ALA A 190 -9.62 5.37 -6.77
CA ALA A 190 -9.51 3.99 -7.21
C ALA A 190 -8.05 3.68 -7.55
N ILE A 191 -7.51 2.62 -6.96
CA ILE A 191 -6.18 2.10 -7.29
C ILE A 191 -6.36 0.99 -8.32
N ILE A 192 -5.70 1.11 -9.46
CA ILE A 192 -5.90 0.29 -10.65
C ILE A 192 -4.57 -0.21 -11.20
N HIS A 193 -4.59 -1.40 -11.82
CA HIS A 193 -3.43 -1.91 -12.57
C HIS A 193 -3.33 -1.23 -13.95
N PRO A 194 -2.13 -1.02 -14.50
CA PRO A 194 -1.93 -0.42 -15.83
C PRO A 194 -2.74 -1.07 -16.96
N ASP A 195 -2.86 -2.39 -16.97
CA ASP A 195 -3.61 -3.13 -18.01
C ASP A 195 -5.09 -2.74 -18.01
N VAL A 196 -5.72 -2.68 -16.83
CA VAL A 196 -7.12 -2.24 -16.68
C VAL A 196 -7.23 -0.73 -16.88
N ALA A 197 -6.20 0.06 -16.53
CA ALA A 197 -6.18 1.50 -16.73
C ALA A 197 -6.28 1.87 -18.22
N MET A 198 -5.69 1.06 -19.11
CA MET A 198 -5.83 1.23 -20.55
C MET A 198 -7.30 1.14 -21.01
N ASP A 199 -8.05 0.16 -20.50
CA ASP A 199 -9.47 0.00 -20.82
C ASP A 199 -10.31 1.16 -20.27
N VAL A 200 -10.03 1.59 -19.04
CA VAL A 200 -10.75 2.71 -18.41
C VAL A 200 -10.51 4.03 -19.14
N ARG A 201 -9.30 4.28 -19.65
CA ARG A 201 -8.99 5.48 -20.44
C ARG A 201 -9.76 5.55 -21.76
N ALA A 202 -10.17 4.41 -22.31
CA ALA A 202 -10.97 4.32 -23.54
C ALA A 202 -12.46 4.60 -23.30
N LEU A 203 -12.91 4.67 -22.04
CA LEU A 203 -14.33 4.90 -21.71
C LEU A 203 -14.77 6.35 -22.01
N ALA A 204 -16.01 6.49 -22.43
CA ALA A 204 -16.62 7.81 -22.63
C ALA A 204 -16.71 8.59 -21.32
N GLY A 205 -16.29 9.85 -21.33
CA GLY A 205 -16.31 10.72 -20.15
C GLY A 205 -15.00 10.71 -19.33
N TRP A 206 -13.96 10.02 -19.81
CA TRP A 206 -12.63 10.10 -19.20
C TRP A 206 -12.06 11.51 -19.28
N ILE A 207 -11.52 11.99 -18.19
CA ILE A 207 -10.85 13.29 -18.10
C ILE A 207 -9.44 13.05 -17.55
N ASP A 208 -8.43 13.39 -18.37
CA ASP A 208 -7.02 13.31 -17.96
C ASP A 208 -6.72 14.28 -16.81
N VAL A 209 -5.78 13.90 -15.96
CA VAL A 209 -5.36 14.68 -14.79
C VAL A 209 -4.91 16.10 -15.17
N VAL A 210 -4.31 16.29 -16.34
CA VAL A 210 -3.83 17.59 -16.84
C VAL A 210 -4.96 18.60 -17.02
N LYS A 211 -6.21 18.15 -17.26
CA LYS A 211 -7.37 19.03 -17.52
C LYS A 211 -8.04 19.56 -16.26
N TYR A 212 -7.90 18.88 -15.13
CA TYR A 212 -8.57 19.28 -13.87
C TYR A 212 -7.62 19.42 -12.68
N GLY A 213 -6.39 18.87 -12.81
CA GLY A 213 -5.44 18.79 -11.72
C GLY A 213 -4.85 20.16 -11.38
N ASP A 214 -4.97 20.56 -10.11
CA ASP A 214 -4.10 21.56 -9.52
C ASP A 214 -2.78 20.87 -9.21
N PRO A 215 -1.61 21.36 -9.67
CA PRO A 215 -0.32 20.71 -9.45
C PRO A 215 0.00 20.38 -7.98
N GLN A 216 -0.59 21.15 -7.04
CA GLN A 216 -0.41 20.92 -5.60
C GLN A 216 -1.35 19.86 -5.01
N ARG A 217 -2.34 19.37 -5.77
CA ARG A 217 -3.38 18.45 -5.32
C ARG A 217 -3.44 17.13 -6.13
N ILE A 218 -2.48 16.93 -7.02
CA ILE A 218 -2.37 15.68 -7.77
C ILE A 218 -1.76 14.60 -6.87
N TYR A 219 -2.44 13.47 -6.77
CA TYR A 219 -1.90 12.32 -6.06
C TYR A 219 -0.79 11.65 -6.87
N LYS A 220 0.13 10.99 -6.16
CA LYS A 220 1.19 10.22 -6.80
C LYS A 220 0.58 9.06 -7.61
N GLY A 221 0.95 8.96 -8.89
CA GLY A 221 0.39 7.96 -9.80
C GLY A 221 -1.01 8.27 -10.33
N GLU A 222 -1.57 9.46 -10.08
CA GLU A 222 -2.89 9.84 -10.60
C GLU A 222 -2.83 10.01 -12.13
N ILE A 223 -3.73 9.33 -12.83
CA ILE A 223 -3.79 9.31 -14.30
C ILE A 223 -4.98 10.10 -14.84
N GLY A 224 -6.08 10.13 -14.14
CA GLY A 224 -7.28 10.83 -14.58
C GLY A 224 -8.50 10.58 -13.70
N MET A 225 -9.66 11.06 -14.16
CA MET A 225 -10.92 11.00 -13.43
C MET A 225 -12.09 10.63 -14.32
N ILE A 226 -12.99 9.78 -13.82
CA ILE A 226 -14.30 9.51 -14.42
C ILE A 226 -15.34 9.31 -13.30
N GLU A 227 -16.58 9.78 -13.51
CA GLU A 227 -17.72 9.64 -12.56
C GLU A 227 -17.43 10.09 -11.12
N GLY A 228 -16.52 11.05 -10.94
CA GLY A 228 -16.11 11.54 -9.61
C GLY A 228 -15.19 10.58 -8.85
N VAL A 229 -14.47 9.72 -9.57
CA VAL A 229 -13.43 8.84 -9.06
C VAL A 229 -12.10 9.22 -9.69
N ARG A 230 -11.07 9.47 -8.88
CA ARG A 230 -9.69 9.66 -9.32
C ARG A 230 -9.00 8.30 -9.40
N PHE A 231 -8.42 8.01 -10.54
CA PHE A 231 -7.72 6.76 -10.78
C PHE A 231 -6.22 6.93 -10.60
N ILE A 232 -5.63 6.01 -9.84
CA ILE A 232 -4.22 5.96 -9.54
C ILE A 232 -3.67 4.65 -10.04
N GLU A 233 -2.67 4.73 -10.91
CA GLU A 233 -2.04 3.58 -11.51
C GLU A 233 -0.96 3.00 -10.57
N ASN A 234 -1.01 1.69 -10.36
CA ASN A 234 -0.01 0.96 -9.59
C ASN A 234 0.26 -0.40 -10.22
N THR A 235 1.52 -0.65 -10.59
CA THR A 235 1.98 -1.93 -11.13
C THR A 235 1.93 -3.07 -10.11
N GLU A 236 1.99 -2.75 -8.82
CA GLU A 236 1.90 -3.72 -7.71
C GLU A 236 0.44 -4.00 -7.29
N SER A 237 -0.57 -3.58 -8.08
CA SER A 237 -1.96 -3.96 -7.82
C SER A 237 -2.14 -5.48 -7.88
N LYS A 238 -3.02 -6.02 -7.03
CA LYS A 238 -3.21 -7.48 -6.91
C LYS A 238 -3.77 -8.07 -8.20
N ILE A 239 -3.12 -9.12 -8.65
CA ILE A 239 -3.56 -9.98 -9.75
C ILE A 239 -3.76 -11.39 -9.21
N TRP A 240 -4.80 -12.07 -9.63
CA TRP A 240 -5.02 -13.50 -9.41
C TRP A 240 -5.04 -14.19 -10.77
N GLU A 241 -4.34 -15.31 -10.86
CA GLU A 241 -4.49 -16.25 -11.96
C GLU A 241 -5.62 -17.21 -11.59
N GLU A 242 -6.68 -17.22 -12.35
CA GLU A 242 -7.81 -18.13 -12.12
C GLU A 242 -8.04 -18.99 -13.35
N ASP A 243 -8.18 -20.28 -13.13
CA ASP A 243 -8.64 -21.19 -14.16
C ASP A 243 -10.13 -20.95 -14.39
N THR A 244 -10.47 -20.44 -15.54
CA THR A 244 -11.87 -20.19 -15.89
C THR A 244 -12.63 -21.50 -15.92
N THR A 245 -13.70 -21.61 -15.11
CA THR A 245 -14.49 -22.83 -14.96
C THR A 245 -14.98 -23.36 -16.33
N GLY A 246 -14.49 -24.52 -16.74
CA GLY A 246 -14.84 -25.18 -18.00
C GLY A 246 -14.02 -24.75 -19.22
N SER A 247 -12.96 -23.97 -19.04
CA SER A 247 -12.00 -23.62 -20.09
C SER A 247 -10.61 -24.03 -19.67
N SER A 248 -9.77 -24.42 -20.62
CA SER A 248 -8.33 -24.64 -20.37
C SER A 248 -7.52 -23.34 -20.38
N THR A 249 -8.19 -22.19 -20.31
CA THR A 249 -7.57 -20.87 -20.41
C THR A 249 -7.53 -20.22 -19.03
N THR A 250 -6.35 -19.95 -18.54
CA THR A 250 -6.12 -19.13 -17.34
C THR A 250 -6.43 -17.67 -17.67
N THR A 251 -7.22 -17.03 -16.84
CA THR A 251 -7.56 -15.62 -16.97
C THR A 251 -6.96 -14.83 -15.81
N ASN A 252 -6.31 -13.72 -16.11
CA ASN A 252 -5.82 -12.81 -15.10
C ASN A 252 -6.97 -11.95 -14.57
N VAL A 253 -7.20 -12.03 -13.27
CA VAL A 253 -8.21 -11.22 -12.59
C VAL A 253 -7.52 -10.11 -11.81
N TYR A 254 -7.81 -8.88 -12.18
CA TYR A 254 -7.22 -7.68 -11.59
C TYR A 254 -8.12 -7.10 -10.51
N ALA A 255 -7.51 -6.69 -9.39
CA ALA A 255 -8.21 -5.96 -8.33
C ALA A 255 -8.12 -4.46 -8.58
N THR A 256 -9.28 -3.82 -8.75
CA THR A 256 -9.40 -2.36 -8.68
C THR A 256 -10.09 -1.99 -7.38
N ASN A 257 -9.39 -1.24 -6.51
CA ASN A 257 -9.86 -0.90 -5.18
C ASN A 257 -10.41 0.52 -5.15
N PHE A 258 -11.73 0.66 -4.99
CA PHE A 258 -12.42 1.94 -4.80
C PHE A 258 -12.47 2.28 -3.32
N ILE A 259 -11.96 3.43 -2.93
CA ILE A 259 -11.67 3.80 -1.56
C ILE A 259 -12.37 5.12 -1.21
N GLY A 260 -13.12 5.11 -0.10
CA GLY A 260 -13.60 6.31 0.57
C GLY A 260 -12.65 6.71 1.71
N GLN A 261 -12.69 7.97 2.11
CA GLN A 261 -11.83 8.47 3.18
C GLN A 261 -12.10 7.74 4.51
N GLY A 262 -11.03 7.28 5.16
CA GLY A 262 -11.11 6.57 6.44
C GLY A 262 -11.52 5.10 6.34
N ALA A 263 -11.50 4.49 5.15
CA ALA A 263 -11.80 3.06 4.95
C ALA A 263 -10.85 2.15 5.73
N TYR A 264 -9.58 2.49 5.77
CA TYR A 264 -8.53 1.72 6.45
C TYR A 264 -7.51 2.64 7.11
N ALA A 265 -6.75 2.08 8.03
CA ALA A 265 -5.67 2.76 8.72
C ALA A 265 -4.37 1.99 8.63
N THR A 266 -3.27 2.73 8.69
CA THR A 266 -1.92 2.23 8.82
C THR A 266 -1.34 2.72 10.14
N THR A 267 -0.68 1.83 10.84
CA THR A 267 -0.11 2.08 12.16
C THR A 267 1.33 1.59 12.19
N GLU A 268 2.18 2.40 12.79
CA GLU A 268 3.57 2.07 13.12
C GLU A 268 3.86 2.45 14.58
N ILE A 269 4.90 1.90 15.16
CA ILE A 269 5.36 2.30 16.48
C ILE A 269 6.29 3.51 16.32
N GLU A 270 6.09 4.54 17.12
CA GLU A 270 6.94 5.73 17.13
C GLU A 270 8.42 5.34 17.36
N GLY A 271 9.31 5.75 16.45
CA GLY A 271 10.69 5.31 16.40
C GLY A 271 10.92 3.93 15.77
N GLY A 272 9.86 3.24 15.32
CA GLY A 272 9.92 1.96 14.61
C GLY A 272 9.62 2.05 13.12
N GLY A 273 9.65 3.25 12.53
CA GLY A 273 9.52 3.45 11.10
C GLY A 273 10.65 2.79 10.31
N LEU A 274 10.73 3.05 9.03
CA LEU A 274 11.76 2.48 8.15
C LEU A 274 13.16 2.96 8.58
N GLN A 275 14.03 2.02 8.95
CA GLN A 275 15.40 2.26 9.40
C GLN A 275 16.38 1.40 8.61
N MET A 276 17.52 1.98 8.26
CA MET A 276 18.63 1.28 7.61
C MET A 276 19.69 0.88 8.61
N PHE A 277 20.24 -0.31 8.44
CA PHE A 277 21.32 -0.84 9.23
C PHE A 277 22.49 -1.22 8.32
N VAL A 278 23.63 -0.57 8.51
CA VAL A 278 24.89 -0.90 7.83
C VAL A 278 25.87 -1.43 8.85
N LYS A 279 26.25 -2.69 8.69
CA LYS A 279 27.32 -3.32 9.48
C LYS A 279 28.50 -3.57 8.56
N GLN A 280 29.59 -2.91 8.84
CA GLN A 280 30.84 -3.06 8.07
C GLN A 280 31.62 -4.30 8.49
N LEU A 281 32.65 -4.62 7.72
CA LEU A 281 33.67 -5.63 8.08
C LEU A 281 34.19 -5.34 9.50
N GLY A 282 34.33 -6.38 10.32
CA GLY A 282 34.74 -6.27 11.71
C GLY A 282 33.62 -5.97 12.72
N SER A 283 32.38 -5.79 12.27
CA SER A 283 31.26 -5.49 13.17
C SER A 283 30.58 -6.72 13.79
N ALA A 284 30.92 -7.93 13.32
CA ALA A 284 30.29 -9.18 13.76
C ALA A 284 30.96 -9.80 14.98
N GLY A 285 32.10 -9.30 15.42
CA GLY A 285 32.87 -9.83 16.55
C GLY A 285 33.26 -11.29 16.37
N THR A 286 33.02 -12.12 17.37
CA THR A 286 33.41 -13.54 17.35
C THR A 286 32.66 -14.43 16.36
N GLU A 287 31.57 -13.95 15.77
CA GLU A 287 30.84 -14.70 14.72
C GLU A 287 31.53 -14.63 13.35
N ASP A 288 32.42 -13.66 13.14
CA ASP A 288 33.27 -13.51 11.97
C ASP A 288 34.67 -13.10 12.39
N PRO A 289 35.49 -14.04 12.91
CA PRO A 289 36.79 -13.76 13.54
C PRO A 289 37.85 -13.18 12.58
N ILE A 290 37.63 -13.29 11.27
CA ILE A 290 38.57 -12.81 10.23
C ILE A 290 37.96 -11.70 9.38
N ASP A 291 36.83 -11.14 9.81
CA ASP A 291 36.18 -9.95 9.24
C ASP A 291 35.87 -10.05 7.73
N MET A 292 35.38 -11.22 7.30
CA MET A 292 35.09 -11.49 5.88
C MET A 292 33.73 -11.01 5.40
N ARG A 293 32.81 -10.65 6.32
CA ARG A 293 31.41 -10.34 5.99
C ARG A 293 30.99 -8.94 6.43
N ALA A 294 30.28 -8.26 5.55
CA ALA A 294 29.56 -7.04 5.87
C ALA A 294 28.09 -7.16 5.46
N THR A 295 27.19 -6.43 6.11
CA THR A 295 25.76 -6.51 5.83
C THR A 295 25.13 -5.14 5.74
N ILE A 296 24.20 -5.00 4.80
CA ILE A 296 23.30 -3.85 4.68
C ILE A 296 21.88 -4.38 4.77
N GLY A 297 21.03 -3.75 5.56
CA GLY A 297 19.66 -4.19 5.72
C GLY A 297 18.74 -3.06 6.17
N TRP A 298 17.46 -3.30 6.03
CA TRP A 298 16.41 -2.42 6.51
C TRP A 298 15.47 -3.15 7.46
N LYS A 299 14.77 -2.38 8.28
CA LYS A 299 13.77 -2.88 9.21
C LYS A 299 12.70 -1.81 9.41
N ALA A 300 11.44 -2.24 9.44
CA ALA A 300 10.31 -1.37 9.73
C ALA A 300 9.26 -2.10 10.55
N THR A 301 8.46 -1.37 11.31
CA THR A 301 7.27 -1.89 11.99
C THR A 301 6.03 -1.35 11.31
N LYS A 302 5.08 -2.23 10.98
CA LYS A 302 3.85 -1.83 10.29
C LYS A 302 2.70 -2.77 10.60
N VAL A 303 1.51 -2.21 10.62
CA VAL A 303 0.25 -2.94 10.48
C VAL A 303 -0.76 -2.06 9.75
N SER A 304 -1.53 -2.66 8.87
CA SER A 304 -2.69 -2.03 8.23
C SER A 304 -3.95 -2.78 8.66
N LYS A 305 -5.07 -2.06 8.79
CA LYS A 305 -6.35 -2.65 9.16
C LYS A 305 -7.50 -1.90 8.50
N ILE A 306 -8.49 -2.63 7.98
CA ILE A 306 -9.75 -2.04 7.52
C ILE A 306 -10.54 -1.58 8.75
N LEU A 307 -10.92 -0.30 8.77
CA LEU A 307 -11.72 0.30 9.85
C LEU A 307 -13.21 0.21 9.53
N ILE A 308 -13.57 0.56 8.30
CA ILE A 308 -14.96 0.62 7.84
C ILE A 308 -15.05 -0.13 6.51
N PRO A 309 -15.44 -1.42 6.54
CA PRO A 309 -15.51 -2.23 5.32
C PRO A 309 -16.44 -1.63 4.24
N GLU A 310 -17.47 -0.91 4.65
CA GLU A 310 -18.45 -0.29 3.78
C GLU A 310 -17.88 0.85 2.92
N TYR A 311 -16.73 1.43 3.32
CA TYR A 311 -16.06 2.51 2.58
C TYR A 311 -15.01 1.99 1.60
N LEU A 312 -14.93 0.67 1.45
CA LEU A 312 -14.03 0.00 0.53
C LEU A 312 -14.83 -0.92 -0.38
N VAL A 313 -14.67 -0.77 -1.69
CA VAL A 313 -15.28 -1.65 -2.69
C VAL A 313 -14.19 -2.14 -3.62
N ARG A 314 -14.01 -3.46 -3.71
CA ARG A 314 -13.12 -4.09 -4.67
C ARG A 314 -13.89 -4.52 -5.91
N VAL A 315 -13.43 -4.08 -7.06
CA VAL A 315 -13.91 -4.56 -8.36
C VAL A 315 -12.90 -5.56 -8.90
N GLU A 316 -13.37 -6.72 -9.30
CA GLU A 316 -12.57 -7.76 -9.94
C GLU A 316 -12.96 -7.85 -11.41
N SER A 317 -12.00 -7.58 -12.30
CA SER A 317 -12.19 -7.57 -13.75
C SER A 317 -10.99 -8.20 -14.45
N SER A 318 -11.18 -8.63 -15.69
CA SER A 318 -10.10 -8.90 -16.63
C SER A 318 -9.65 -7.61 -17.31
N ALA A 319 -8.66 -7.68 -18.19
CA ALA A 319 -8.21 -6.59 -19.04
C ALA A 319 -8.20 -7.03 -20.50
N SER A 320 -8.44 -6.08 -21.44
CA SER A 320 -8.42 -6.35 -22.88
C SER A 320 -7.03 -6.75 -23.39
N ASN A 321 -6.00 -6.30 -22.68
CA ASN A 321 -4.61 -6.51 -23.04
C ASN A 321 -3.91 -7.27 -21.90
N GLU A 322 -4.29 -8.56 -21.73
CA GLU A 322 -3.69 -9.40 -20.71
C GLU A 322 -2.19 -9.56 -20.94
N SER A 323 -1.38 -9.07 -20.02
CA SER A 323 0.05 -9.36 -20.01
C SER A 323 0.24 -10.84 -19.68
N THR A 324 0.82 -11.60 -20.62
CA THR A 324 1.15 -13.03 -20.43
C THR A 324 2.33 -13.22 -19.44
N ALA A 325 2.97 -12.15 -19.04
CA ALA A 325 4.07 -12.16 -18.09
C ALA A 325 3.63 -11.52 -16.78
N ILE A 326 3.29 -12.34 -15.80
CA ILE A 326 3.22 -11.87 -14.41
C ILE A 326 4.66 -11.58 -13.99
N ILE A 327 4.95 -10.32 -13.76
CA ILE A 327 6.18 -9.92 -13.08
C ILE A 327 5.96 -10.27 -11.60
N THR A 328 6.48 -11.41 -11.20
CA THR A 328 6.50 -11.89 -9.80
C THR A 328 7.53 -11.12 -8.98
#